data_87ce9f91d8f583b3e97cdb1245c48ba8
#
_entry.id   87ce9f91d8f583b3e97cdb1245c48ba8
#
_cell.length_a   1.000
_cell.length_b   1.000
_cell.length_c   1.000
_cell.angle_alpha   90.00
_cell.angle_beta   90.00
_cell.angle_gamma   90.00
#
_symmetry.space_group_name_H-M   'P 1'
#
loop_
_entity.id
_entity.type
_entity.pdbx_description
1 polymer ?
#
loop_
_entity_poly.entity_id
_entity_poly.type
_entity_poly.pdbx_seq_one_letter_code
_entity_poly.pdbx_strand_id
1 'polypeptide(L)'
;MSTNSRATLLLHQQLKELNKKPSDLFSAGLADDSNIFDWDICITGPQDTLYEGGIFNCKMIFPPTYPERPPKMKFVTPIWHPNVYPNGDVCISILHEPGEDATNPQESASMRWNPCHTVETVVISVISMLSDPTDESPANLDAAKEFRDDYPAFKKKVARCVARSQDY
;
A
#
# COMPACT_ATOMS: atom_id res chain seq x y z
N MET A 1 -20.01 -6.96 23.40
CA MET A 1 -18.95 -6.88 22.40
C MET A 1 -17.59 -6.79 23.08
N SER A 2 -16.71 -7.69 22.74
CA SER A 2 -15.38 -7.67 23.33
C SER A 2 -14.58 -6.53 22.70
N THR A 3 -14.13 -5.57 23.51
CA THR A 3 -13.19 -4.55 23.10
C THR A 3 -11.78 -5.10 22.94
N ASN A 4 -11.58 -6.36 23.37
CA ASN A 4 -10.29 -7.05 23.32
C ASN A 4 -10.30 -8.17 22.29
N SER A 5 -10.81 -7.87 21.09
CA SER A 5 -10.75 -8.82 20.00
C SER A 5 -9.29 -9.10 19.64
N ARG A 6 -9.05 -10.27 19.03
CA ARG A 6 -7.72 -10.64 18.53
C ARG A 6 -7.16 -9.57 17.60
N ALA A 7 -8.02 -9.03 16.71
CA ALA A 7 -7.62 -7.96 15.81
C ALA A 7 -7.12 -6.74 16.57
N THR A 8 -7.86 -6.28 17.57
CA THR A 8 -7.50 -5.12 18.37
C THR A 8 -6.14 -5.30 19.04
N LEU A 9 -5.93 -6.46 19.66
CA LEU A 9 -4.67 -6.74 20.36
C LEU A 9 -3.48 -6.79 19.40
N LEU A 10 -3.65 -7.44 18.25
CA LEU A 10 -2.61 -7.54 17.24
C LEU A 10 -2.25 -6.18 16.66
N LEU A 11 -3.24 -5.35 16.35
CA LEU A 11 -3.01 -4.04 15.77
C LEU A 11 -2.30 -3.10 16.75
N HIS A 12 -2.68 -3.13 18.02
CA HIS A 12 -1.95 -2.36 19.05
C HIS A 12 -0.51 -2.81 19.16
N GLN A 13 -0.27 -4.12 19.14
CA GLN A 13 1.07 -4.67 19.22
C GLN A 13 1.92 -4.27 18.01
N GLN A 14 1.36 -4.37 16.81
CA GLN A 14 2.08 -4.01 15.59
C GLN A 14 2.41 -2.53 15.55
N LEU A 15 1.47 -1.67 15.96
CA LEU A 15 1.72 -0.24 16.01
C LEU A 15 2.84 0.09 16.99
N LYS A 16 2.83 -0.54 18.15
CA LYS A 16 3.86 -0.36 19.17
C LYS A 16 5.24 -0.78 18.64
N GLU A 17 5.33 -1.90 17.96
CA GLU A 17 6.57 -2.40 17.39
C GLU A 17 7.13 -1.48 16.31
N LEU A 18 6.26 -0.95 15.45
CA LEU A 18 6.67 -0.01 14.41
C LEU A 18 7.20 1.29 15.01
N ASN A 19 6.59 1.76 16.09
CA ASN A 19 7.03 2.99 16.74
C ASN A 19 8.32 2.82 17.52
N LYS A 20 8.67 1.59 17.94
CA LYS A 20 9.93 1.30 18.62
C LYS A 20 11.12 1.32 17.65
N LYS A 21 10.90 0.95 16.40
CA LYS A 21 11.94 0.89 15.38
C LYS A 21 11.50 1.69 14.16
N PRO A 22 11.59 3.04 14.24
CA PRO A 22 11.19 3.88 13.12
C PRO A 22 11.96 3.54 11.85
N SER A 23 11.28 3.59 10.71
CA SER A 23 11.87 3.37 9.40
C SER A 23 12.03 4.71 8.68
N ASP A 24 13.10 4.84 7.90
CA ASP A 24 13.28 6.00 7.03
C ASP A 24 12.36 5.92 5.80
N LEU A 25 11.76 4.76 5.54
CA LEU A 25 10.95 4.54 4.35
C LEU A 25 9.48 4.92 4.55
N PHE A 26 8.99 4.79 5.79
CA PHE A 26 7.60 5.12 6.07
C PHE A 26 7.40 5.37 7.57
N SER A 27 6.30 6.05 7.89
CA SER A 27 5.83 6.21 9.27
C SER A 27 4.37 5.77 9.36
N ALA A 28 3.97 5.34 10.55
CA ALA A 28 2.61 4.86 10.82
C ALA A 28 2.07 5.50 12.08
N GLY A 29 0.79 5.87 12.04
CA GLY A 29 0.09 6.42 13.19
C GLY A 29 -1.41 6.19 13.05
N LEU A 30 -2.17 6.64 14.02
CA LEU A 30 -3.62 6.54 14.00
C LEU A 30 -4.23 7.89 13.60
N ALA A 31 -5.26 7.85 12.76
CA ALA A 31 -6.04 9.03 12.43
C ALA A 31 -6.83 9.50 13.66
N ASP A 32 -7.30 8.55 14.46
CA ASP A 32 -8.08 8.77 15.67
C ASP A 32 -7.59 7.77 16.72
N ASP A 33 -7.06 8.25 17.83
CA ASP A 33 -6.51 7.39 18.90
C ASP A 33 -7.54 6.39 19.45
N SER A 34 -8.83 6.65 19.27
CA SER A 34 -9.87 5.74 19.70
C SER A 34 -10.17 4.63 18.69
N ASN A 35 -9.58 4.67 17.49
CA ASN A 35 -9.87 3.69 16.43
C ASN A 35 -8.60 3.06 15.89
N ILE A 36 -8.27 1.87 16.41
CA ILE A 36 -7.09 1.12 16.01
C ILE A 36 -7.21 0.53 14.59
N PHE A 37 -8.40 0.54 13.99
CA PHE A 37 -8.64 -0.04 12.66
C PHE A 37 -8.42 0.94 11.50
N ASP A 38 -8.11 2.20 11.80
CA ASP A 38 -7.88 3.23 10.78
C ASP A 38 -6.51 3.87 10.99
N TRP A 39 -5.54 3.51 10.12
CA TRP A 39 -4.17 3.98 10.24
C TRP A 39 -3.82 4.99 9.15
N ASP A 40 -3.03 5.98 9.54
CA ASP A 40 -2.36 6.88 8.60
C ASP A 40 -0.94 6.37 8.37
N ILE A 41 -0.59 6.18 7.10
CA ILE A 41 0.74 5.74 6.69
C ILE A 41 1.32 6.84 5.79
N CYS A 42 2.55 7.25 6.07
CA CYS A 42 3.27 8.19 5.21
C CYS A 42 4.47 7.48 4.59
N ILE A 43 4.48 7.38 3.27
CA ILE A 43 5.54 6.71 2.52
C ILE A 43 6.43 7.76 1.88
N THR A 44 7.75 7.60 2.09
CA THR A 44 8.77 8.40 1.38
C THR A 44 9.13 7.67 0.09
N GLY A 45 9.11 8.36 -1.03
CA GLY A 45 9.50 7.76 -2.30
C GLY A 45 10.93 7.25 -2.25
N PRO A 46 11.16 5.97 -2.61
CA PRO A 46 12.49 5.35 -2.45
C PRO A 46 13.55 6.01 -3.32
N GLN A 47 14.79 6.00 -2.84
CA GLN A 47 15.93 6.47 -3.62
C GLN A 47 16.10 5.63 -4.89
N ASP A 48 16.59 6.27 -5.93
CA ASP A 48 16.84 5.63 -7.24
C ASP A 48 15.58 5.11 -7.94
N THR A 49 14.42 5.63 -7.55
CA THR A 49 13.16 5.38 -8.27
C THR A 49 12.61 6.70 -8.80
N LEU A 50 11.63 6.60 -9.69
CA LEU A 50 10.95 7.79 -10.23
C LEU A 50 10.19 8.55 -9.15
N TYR A 51 9.91 7.91 -8.03
CA TYR A 51 9.13 8.49 -6.92
C TYR A 51 10.02 9.14 -5.84
N GLU A 52 11.33 9.10 -6.02
CA GLU A 52 12.28 9.68 -5.06
C GLU A 52 11.93 11.13 -4.75
N GLY A 53 11.96 11.47 -3.48
CA GLY A 53 11.60 12.81 -3.01
C GLY A 53 10.11 13.01 -2.76
N GLY A 54 9.27 12.07 -3.19
CA GLY A 54 7.83 12.14 -2.93
C GLY A 54 7.50 11.83 -1.47
N ILE A 55 6.43 12.46 -0.98
CA ILE A 55 5.89 12.23 0.36
C ILE A 55 4.42 11.88 0.19
N PHE A 56 4.09 10.59 0.30
CA PHE A 56 2.77 10.09 -0.03
C PHE A 56 2.01 9.68 1.22
N ASN A 57 0.89 10.35 1.47
CA ASN A 57 0.00 10.01 2.57
C ASN A 57 -0.97 8.93 2.12
N CYS A 58 -1.11 7.91 2.94
CA CYS A 58 -1.95 6.75 2.66
C CYS A 58 -2.86 6.46 3.85
N LYS A 59 -3.96 5.77 3.58
CA LYS A 59 -4.85 5.21 4.58
C LYS A 59 -4.73 3.70 4.54
N MET A 60 -4.75 3.07 5.71
CA MET A 60 -4.84 1.62 5.83
C MET A 60 -5.98 1.29 6.78
N ILE A 61 -7.00 0.62 6.26
CA ILE A 61 -8.22 0.28 7.00
C ILE A 61 -8.26 -1.23 7.20
N PHE A 62 -8.47 -1.65 8.44
CA PHE A 62 -8.47 -3.07 8.80
C PHE A 62 -9.89 -3.57 9.04
N PRO A 63 -10.22 -4.79 8.57
CA PRO A 63 -11.51 -5.39 8.88
C PRO A 63 -11.54 -5.94 10.32
N PRO A 64 -12.72 -6.07 10.93
CA PRO A 64 -12.81 -6.68 12.25
C PRO A 64 -12.30 -8.12 12.29
N THR A 65 -12.24 -8.78 11.13
CA THR A 65 -11.75 -10.15 10.96
C THR A 65 -10.24 -10.24 10.76
N TYR A 66 -9.51 -9.10 10.83
CA TYR A 66 -8.05 -9.11 10.78
C TYR A 66 -7.49 -9.99 11.90
N PRO A 67 -6.48 -10.82 11.71
CA PRO A 67 -5.63 -10.97 10.53
C PRO A 67 -6.09 -12.03 9.53
N GLU A 68 -7.30 -12.61 9.69
CA GLU A 68 -7.79 -13.61 8.74
C GLU A 68 -8.05 -13.00 7.36
N ARG A 69 -8.48 -11.75 7.33
CA ARG A 69 -8.69 -10.99 6.10
C ARG A 69 -7.74 -9.80 6.02
N PRO A 70 -7.37 -9.39 4.80
CA PRO A 70 -6.38 -8.33 4.63
C PRO A 70 -6.94 -6.94 4.92
N PRO A 71 -6.05 -5.97 5.22
CA PRO A 71 -6.44 -4.56 5.23
C PRO A 71 -6.64 -4.05 3.81
N LYS A 72 -7.26 -2.88 3.69
CA LYS A 72 -7.33 -2.12 2.45
C LYS A 72 -6.39 -0.94 2.56
N MET A 73 -5.67 -0.64 1.49
CA MET A 73 -4.74 0.47 1.47
C MET A 73 -5.06 1.41 0.32
N LYS A 74 -4.99 2.71 0.60
CA LYS A 74 -5.33 3.75 -0.36
C LYS A 74 -4.35 4.91 -0.26
N PHE A 75 -3.85 5.37 -1.40
CA PHE A 75 -3.10 6.62 -1.47
C PHE A 75 -4.07 7.80 -1.41
N VAL A 76 -3.90 8.65 -0.41
CA VAL A 76 -4.65 9.91 -0.30
C VAL A 76 -3.97 10.96 -1.17
N THR A 77 -2.64 11.03 -1.10
CA THR A 77 -1.86 11.86 -2.02
C THR A 77 -1.95 11.27 -3.42
N PRO A 78 -2.29 12.05 -4.44
CA PRO A 78 -2.34 11.53 -5.81
C PRO A 78 -1.02 10.93 -6.25
N ILE A 79 -1.07 9.77 -6.90
CA ILE A 79 0.10 9.07 -7.40
C ILE A 79 -0.22 8.47 -8.78
N TRP A 80 0.77 8.44 -9.67
CA TRP A 80 0.64 7.83 -11.00
C TRP A 80 1.43 6.53 -11.02
N HIS A 81 0.72 5.41 -11.03
CA HIS A 81 1.35 4.09 -10.94
C HIS A 81 0.41 3.02 -11.51
N PRO A 82 0.95 2.04 -12.26
CA PRO A 82 0.11 0.99 -12.86
C PRO A 82 -0.72 0.18 -11.87
N ASN A 83 -0.26 0.03 -10.63
CA ASN A 83 -0.92 -0.81 -9.63
C ASN A 83 -1.73 0.00 -8.61
N VAL A 84 -1.97 1.28 -8.88
CA VAL A 84 -2.82 2.13 -8.04
C VAL A 84 -3.95 2.68 -8.90
N TYR A 85 -5.19 2.42 -8.50
CA TYR A 85 -6.36 2.95 -9.21
C TYR A 85 -6.36 4.49 -9.19
N PRO A 86 -7.01 5.13 -10.15
CA PRO A 86 -7.08 6.60 -10.16
C PRO A 86 -7.65 7.19 -8.87
N ASN A 87 -8.50 6.45 -8.14
CA ASN A 87 -9.03 6.89 -6.86
C ASN A 87 -8.07 6.67 -5.67
N GLY A 88 -6.90 6.04 -5.91
CA GLY A 88 -5.89 5.80 -4.89
C GLY A 88 -5.83 4.38 -4.33
N ASP A 89 -6.82 3.55 -4.60
CA ASP A 89 -6.81 2.17 -4.08
C ASP A 89 -5.62 1.39 -4.64
N VAL A 90 -4.92 0.68 -3.76
CA VAL A 90 -3.74 -0.11 -4.12
C VAL A 90 -4.18 -1.52 -4.50
N CYS A 91 -3.67 -2.00 -5.64
CA CYS A 91 -3.96 -3.34 -6.14
C CYS A 91 -2.66 -4.14 -6.26
N ILE A 92 -2.34 -4.91 -5.23
CA ILE A 92 -1.20 -5.83 -5.21
C ILE A 92 -1.63 -7.14 -4.56
N SER A 93 -0.93 -8.23 -4.90
CA SER A 93 -1.33 -9.58 -4.48
C SER A 93 -1.46 -9.75 -2.96
N ILE A 94 -0.56 -9.17 -2.18
CA ILE A 94 -0.60 -9.33 -0.72
C ILE A 94 -1.89 -8.79 -0.09
N LEU A 95 -2.60 -7.90 -0.79
CA LEU A 95 -3.88 -7.33 -0.32
C LEU A 95 -5.10 -8.09 -0.82
N HIS A 96 -4.92 -9.15 -1.63
CA HIS A 96 -6.02 -9.95 -2.13
C HIS A 96 -6.44 -11.00 -1.10
N GLU A 97 -7.74 -11.29 -1.03
CA GLU A 97 -8.29 -12.28 -0.11
C GLU A 97 -7.56 -13.62 -0.23
N PRO A 98 -7.43 -14.38 0.90
CA PRO A 98 -6.76 -15.66 0.88
C PRO A 98 -7.38 -16.66 -0.11
N GLY A 99 -6.55 -17.57 -0.62
CA GLY A 99 -6.98 -18.64 -1.51
C GLY A 99 -6.53 -18.45 -2.93
N GLU A 100 -7.05 -19.28 -3.82
CA GLU A 100 -6.73 -19.24 -5.24
C GLU A 100 -7.86 -18.57 -6.02
N ASP A 101 -7.47 -17.81 -7.04
CA ASP A 101 -8.41 -17.17 -7.94
C ASP A 101 -8.26 -17.79 -9.34
N ALA A 102 -9.28 -18.53 -9.77
CA ALA A 102 -9.26 -19.18 -11.07
C ALA A 102 -9.21 -18.19 -12.23
N THR A 103 -9.64 -16.94 -12.00
CA THR A 103 -9.61 -15.89 -13.02
C THR A 103 -8.23 -15.27 -13.17
N ASN A 104 -7.31 -15.56 -12.22
CA ASN A 104 -5.95 -15.04 -12.25
C ASN A 104 -4.96 -16.18 -11.92
N PRO A 105 -4.72 -17.11 -12.86
CA PRO A 105 -3.89 -18.28 -12.59
C PRO A 105 -2.41 -17.96 -12.34
N GLN A 106 -1.94 -16.76 -12.71
CA GLN A 106 -0.56 -16.36 -12.49
C GLN A 106 -0.29 -15.97 -11.04
N GLU A 107 -1.33 -15.62 -10.31
CA GLU A 107 -1.22 -15.27 -8.89
C GLU A 107 -1.48 -16.52 -8.06
N SER A 108 -0.43 -17.04 -7.41
CA SER A 108 -0.57 -18.19 -6.52
C SER A 108 -1.13 -17.77 -5.16
N ALA A 109 -1.70 -18.73 -4.43
CA ALA A 109 -2.20 -18.49 -3.08
C ALA A 109 -1.12 -17.96 -2.14
N SER A 110 0.15 -18.35 -2.35
CA SER A 110 1.27 -17.89 -1.53
C SER A 110 1.59 -16.41 -1.72
N MET A 111 1.20 -15.81 -2.83
CA MET A 111 1.39 -14.38 -3.09
C MET A 111 0.31 -13.52 -2.43
N ARG A 112 -0.81 -14.12 -2.08
CA ARG A 112 -1.98 -13.42 -1.55
C ARG A 112 -1.85 -13.27 -0.04
N TRP A 113 -2.82 -12.57 0.56
CA TRP A 113 -2.84 -12.38 1.99
C TRP A 113 -2.88 -13.70 2.76
N ASN A 114 -2.20 -13.74 3.88
CA ASN A 114 -2.35 -14.79 4.89
C ASN A 114 -2.13 -14.16 6.28
N PRO A 115 -2.58 -14.83 7.35
CA PRO A 115 -2.50 -14.24 8.71
C PRO A 115 -1.09 -14.00 9.24
N CYS A 116 -0.06 -14.52 8.60
CA CYS A 116 1.32 -14.29 9.00
C CYS A 116 1.86 -12.93 8.54
N HIS A 117 1.18 -12.28 7.57
CA HIS A 117 1.58 -10.95 7.13
C HIS A 117 1.25 -9.90 8.18
N THR A 118 2.06 -8.84 8.21
CA THR A 118 1.92 -7.74 9.15
C THR A 118 1.73 -6.43 8.40
N VAL A 119 1.43 -5.36 9.11
CA VAL A 119 1.38 -4.01 8.53
C VAL A 119 2.71 -3.70 7.85
N GLU A 120 3.82 -4.02 8.52
CA GLU A 120 5.16 -3.78 7.95
C GLU A 120 5.34 -4.50 6.61
N THR A 121 4.97 -5.79 6.52
CA THR A 121 5.14 -6.53 5.26
C THR A 121 4.29 -5.96 4.14
N VAL A 122 3.09 -5.49 4.45
CA VAL A 122 2.22 -4.83 3.46
C VAL A 122 2.86 -3.53 2.97
N VAL A 123 3.28 -2.67 3.88
CA VAL A 123 3.86 -1.37 3.51
C VAL A 123 5.15 -1.54 2.72
N ILE A 124 6.01 -2.47 3.12
CA ILE A 124 7.24 -2.78 2.38
C ILE A 124 6.92 -3.29 0.96
N SER A 125 5.87 -4.11 0.82
CA SER A 125 5.43 -4.58 -0.50
C SER A 125 4.95 -3.42 -1.38
N VAL A 126 4.22 -2.46 -0.81
CA VAL A 126 3.78 -1.27 -1.53
C VAL A 126 4.98 -0.42 -1.96
N ILE A 127 5.95 -0.23 -1.08
CA ILE A 127 7.17 0.52 -1.40
C ILE A 127 7.94 -0.17 -2.52
N SER A 128 8.04 -1.50 -2.48
CA SER A 128 8.74 -2.27 -3.51
C SER A 128 8.07 -2.13 -4.87
N MET A 129 6.74 -2.06 -4.92
CA MET A 129 6.02 -1.89 -6.17
C MET A 129 6.29 -0.52 -6.83
N LEU A 130 6.73 0.48 -6.05
CA LEU A 130 7.07 1.79 -6.63
C LEU A 130 8.30 1.70 -7.51
N SER A 131 9.24 0.81 -7.22
CA SER A 131 10.41 0.59 -8.06
C SER A 131 10.19 -0.47 -9.13
N ASP A 132 9.22 -1.34 -8.93
CA ASP A 132 9.00 -2.49 -9.82
C ASP A 132 7.50 -2.73 -10.02
N PRO A 133 6.86 -1.95 -10.91
CA PRO A 133 5.43 -2.14 -11.19
C PRO A 133 5.14 -3.53 -11.75
N THR A 134 4.03 -4.12 -11.32
CA THR A 134 3.59 -5.38 -11.90
C THR A 134 2.71 -5.08 -13.11
N ASP A 135 3.02 -5.74 -14.21
CA ASP A 135 2.34 -5.53 -15.50
C ASP A 135 1.10 -6.41 -15.67
N GLU A 136 0.90 -7.33 -14.73
CA GLU A 136 -0.22 -8.26 -14.74
C GLU A 136 -1.41 -7.63 -14.01
N SER A 137 -2.56 -7.57 -14.66
CA SER A 137 -3.80 -7.02 -14.09
C SER A 137 -3.62 -5.60 -13.52
N PRO A 138 -3.24 -4.63 -14.36
CA PRO A 138 -3.01 -3.28 -13.87
C PRO A 138 -4.29 -2.61 -13.36
N ALA A 139 -4.16 -1.83 -12.30
CA ALA A 139 -5.26 -1.06 -11.73
C ALA A 139 -5.49 0.25 -12.49
N ASN A 140 -4.43 0.88 -12.97
CA ASN A 140 -4.48 2.08 -13.78
C ASN A 140 -4.02 1.76 -15.19
N LEU A 141 -4.98 1.56 -16.09
CA LEU A 141 -4.68 1.13 -17.45
C LEU A 141 -3.88 2.17 -18.23
N ASP A 142 -4.17 3.45 -18.02
CA ASP A 142 -3.45 4.53 -18.71
C ASP A 142 -1.99 4.59 -18.25
N ALA A 143 -1.75 4.47 -16.95
CA ALA A 143 -0.39 4.45 -16.41
C ALA A 143 0.38 3.22 -16.90
N ALA A 144 -0.26 2.06 -16.92
CA ALA A 144 0.36 0.82 -17.40
C ALA A 144 0.74 0.93 -18.88
N LYS A 145 -0.15 1.49 -19.68
CA LYS A 145 0.09 1.69 -21.11
C LYS A 145 1.24 2.65 -21.34
N GLU A 146 1.29 3.76 -20.63
CA GLU A 146 2.39 4.73 -20.75
C GLU A 146 3.71 4.11 -20.29
N PHE A 147 3.69 3.37 -19.20
CA PHE A 147 4.90 2.72 -18.69
C PHE A 147 5.50 1.78 -19.72
N ARG A 148 4.66 1.06 -20.45
CA ARG A 148 5.09 0.11 -21.47
C ARG A 148 5.42 0.77 -22.81
N ASP A 149 4.55 1.70 -23.27
CA ASP A 149 4.58 2.19 -24.65
C ASP A 149 5.06 3.63 -24.80
N ASP A 150 5.01 4.44 -23.73
CA ASP A 150 5.39 5.85 -23.74
C ASP A 150 6.02 6.24 -22.40
N TYR A 151 7.16 5.66 -22.14
CA TYR A 151 7.86 5.86 -20.87
C TYR A 151 8.15 7.33 -20.54
N PRO A 152 8.56 8.18 -21.52
CA PRO A 152 8.75 9.61 -21.22
C PRO A 152 7.49 10.30 -20.68
N ALA A 153 6.31 9.98 -21.20
CA ALA A 153 5.05 10.53 -20.69
C ALA A 153 4.77 10.03 -19.27
N PHE A 154 5.02 8.74 -19.01
CA PHE A 154 4.88 8.15 -17.68
C PHE A 154 5.78 8.87 -16.67
N LYS A 155 7.05 9.03 -17.00
CA LYS A 155 8.03 9.72 -16.13
C LYS A 155 7.58 11.14 -15.80
N LYS A 156 7.05 11.85 -16.79
CA LYS A 156 6.61 13.23 -16.61
C LYS A 156 5.45 13.33 -15.63
N LYS A 157 4.48 12.42 -15.74
CA LYS A 157 3.34 12.38 -14.82
C LYS A 157 3.75 11.99 -13.41
N VAL A 158 4.67 11.03 -13.27
CA VAL A 158 5.22 10.67 -11.96
C VAL A 158 5.91 11.86 -11.31
N ALA A 159 6.73 12.59 -12.07
CA ALA A 159 7.43 13.76 -11.58
C ALA A 159 6.44 14.83 -11.07
N ARG A 160 5.31 15.02 -11.75
CA ARG A 160 4.28 15.94 -11.30
C ARG A 160 3.67 15.50 -9.97
N CYS A 161 3.42 14.20 -9.81
CA CYS A 161 2.89 13.66 -8.56
C CYS A 161 3.88 13.85 -7.41
N VAL A 162 5.17 13.62 -7.66
CA VAL A 162 6.22 13.83 -6.66
C VAL A 162 6.26 15.28 -6.23
N ALA A 163 6.25 16.22 -7.20
CA ALA A 163 6.28 17.64 -6.88
C ALA A 163 5.05 18.07 -6.07
N ARG A 164 3.86 17.60 -6.47
CA ARG A 164 2.61 17.92 -5.75
C ARG A 164 2.60 17.32 -4.33
N SER A 165 3.20 16.16 -4.14
CA SER A 165 3.23 15.50 -2.83
C SER A 165 3.97 16.32 -1.79
N GLN A 166 4.91 17.15 -2.21
CA GLN A 166 5.71 17.99 -1.33
C GLN A 166 4.96 19.25 -0.88
N ASP A 167 3.85 19.59 -1.52
CA ASP A 167 3.05 20.77 -1.23
C ASP A 167 1.88 20.51 -0.28
N TYR A 168 1.68 19.26 0.17
CA TYR A 168 0.61 18.88 1.08
C TYR A 168 1.03 19.03 2.53
#